data_5b7a5451e8ed51b1ba9a1074c2d65112
#
_entry.id   5b7a5451e8ed51b1ba9a1074c2d65112
#
_cell.length_a   1.000
_cell.length_b   1.000
_cell.length_c   1.000
_cell.angle_alpha   90.00
_cell.angle_beta   90.00
_cell.angle_gamma   90.00
#
_symmetry.space_group_name_H-M   'P 1'
#
loop_
_entity.id
_entity.type
_entity.pdbx_description
1 polymer ?
#
loop_
_entity_poly.entity_id
_entity_poly.type
_entity_poly.pdbx_seq_one_letter_code
_entity_poly.pdbx_strand_id
1 'polypeptide(L)'
;VAASDATAVEVADDTVDKLLDEGRAPGDILVLTTGELHPWAQHELSFGEDAYWRQLSEGEDVFCAAASAVARTARRPIVLLAVNGGTDPEAAAALPAALEKAGEQLIVCGDPERLRALL
;
A
#
# COMPACT_ATOMS: atom_id res chain seq x y z
N VAL A 1 -1.93 6.76 -10.45
CA VAL A 1 -2.93 7.80 -10.13
C VAL A 1 -2.22 9.01 -9.54
N ALA A 2 -2.51 10.18 -10.09
CA ALA A 2 -1.83 11.42 -9.67
C ALA A 2 -2.26 11.85 -8.27
N ALA A 3 -1.28 12.14 -7.41
CA ALA A 3 -1.49 12.66 -6.06
C ALA A 3 -0.21 13.34 -5.57
N SER A 4 -0.34 14.27 -4.62
CA SER A 4 0.83 14.79 -3.90
C SER A 4 1.21 13.84 -2.77
N ASP A 5 2.38 14.05 -2.16
CA ASP A 5 2.77 13.27 -0.97
C ASP A 5 1.72 13.38 0.13
N ALA A 6 1.13 14.58 0.30
CA ALA A 6 0.12 14.82 1.34
C ALA A 6 -1.22 14.13 1.05
N THR A 7 -1.56 13.86 -0.20
CA THR A 7 -2.85 13.29 -0.59
C THR A 7 -2.79 11.86 -1.09
N ALA A 8 -1.58 11.27 -1.20
CA ALA A 8 -1.40 9.93 -1.77
C ALA A 8 -2.21 8.87 -1.01
N VAL A 9 -2.24 8.93 0.31
CA VAL A 9 -3.01 7.98 1.13
C VAL A 9 -4.51 8.14 0.90
N GLU A 10 -5.01 9.37 0.83
CA GLU A 10 -6.42 9.63 0.54
C GLU A 10 -6.83 9.10 -0.83
N VAL A 11 -5.99 9.33 -1.84
CA VAL A 11 -6.22 8.83 -3.19
C VAL A 11 -6.20 7.31 -3.21
N ALA A 12 -5.29 6.68 -2.47
CA ALA A 12 -5.25 5.24 -2.33
C ALA A 12 -6.53 4.71 -1.67
N ASP A 13 -7.01 5.35 -0.61
CA ASP A 13 -8.24 4.97 0.07
C ASP A 13 -9.46 5.09 -0.85
N ASP A 14 -9.55 6.17 -1.62
CA ASP A 14 -10.62 6.36 -2.61
C ASP A 14 -10.58 5.25 -3.68
N THR A 15 -9.38 4.84 -4.08
CA THR A 15 -9.20 3.76 -5.06
C THR A 15 -9.61 2.43 -4.45
N VAL A 16 -9.30 2.17 -3.20
CA VAL A 16 -9.76 0.97 -2.47
C VAL A 16 -11.28 0.92 -2.44
N ASP A 17 -11.93 2.03 -2.08
CA ASP A 17 -13.39 2.12 -2.05
C ASP A 17 -14.01 1.78 -3.41
N LYS A 18 -13.43 2.28 -4.49
CA LYS A 18 -13.85 1.96 -5.85
C LYS A 18 -13.73 0.47 -6.15
N LEU A 19 -12.61 -0.15 -5.79
CA LEU A 19 -12.39 -1.57 -6.01
C LEU A 19 -13.41 -2.42 -5.24
N LEU A 20 -13.72 -2.04 -4.01
CA LEU A 20 -14.73 -2.71 -3.21
C LEU A 20 -16.12 -2.56 -3.83
N ASP A 21 -16.46 -1.38 -4.33
CA ASP A 21 -17.73 -1.12 -5.03
C ASP A 21 -17.85 -1.93 -6.32
N GLU A 22 -16.74 -2.20 -6.97
CA GLU A 22 -16.68 -3.04 -8.19
C GLU A 22 -16.77 -4.53 -7.90
N GLY A 23 -16.82 -4.93 -6.63
CA GLY A 23 -16.98 -6.30 -6.21
C GLY A 23 -15.71 -7.02 -5.80
N ARG A 24 -14.58 -6.31 -5.68
CA ARG A 24 -13.34 -6.91 -5.18
C ARG A 24 -13.46 -7.22 -3.69
N ALA A 25 -12.93 -8.37 -3.27
CA ALA A 25 -12.91 -8.74 -1.86
C ALA A 25 -11.84 -7.93 -1.12
N PRO A 26 -12.10 -7.48 0.12
CA PRO A 26 -11.09 -6.76 0.90
C PRO A 26 -9.78 -7.53 1.05
N GLY A 27 -9.84 -8.83 1.23
CA GLY A 27 -8.66 -9.68 1.35
C GLY A 27 -7.79 -9.75 0.10
N ASP A 28 -8.25 -9.25 -1.05
CA ASP A 28 -7.50 -9.19 -2.30
C ASP A 28 -6.60 -7.96 -2.39
N ILE A 29 -6.68 -7.02 -1.44
CA ILE A 29 -6.06 -5.71 -1.52
C ILE A 29 -4.99 -5.52 -0.45
N LEU A 30 -3.79 -5.11 -0.88
CA LEU A 30 -2.67 -4.72 -0.01
C LEU A 30 -2.31 -3.27 -0.32
N VAL A 31 -2.22 -2.43 0.71
CA VAL A 31 -1.80 -1.03 0.57
C VAL A 31 -0.44 -0.84 1.24
N LEU A 32 0.51 -0.30 0.49
CA LEU A 32 1.85 0.01 0.97
C LEU A 32 2.08 1.52 0.95
N THR A 33 2.77 2.03 1.97
CA THR A 33 3.12 3.46 2.07
C THR A 33 4.63 3.62 2.15
N THR A 34 5.17 4.63 1.47
CA THR A 34 6.61 4.93 1.47
C THR A 34 7.01 5.90 2.59
N GLY A 35 6.07 6.71 3.07
CA GLY A 35 6.26 7.66 4.17
C GLY A 35 5.60 7.18 5.46
N GLU A 36 4.77 8.02 6.07
CA GLU A 36 4.02 7.63 7.27
C GLU A 36 3.13 6.44 7.00
N LEU A 37 2.99 5.58 8.02
CA LEU A 37 2.07 4.47 7.95
C LEU A 37 0.63 4.95 7.74
N HIS A 38 -0.15 4.18 7.00
CA HIS A 38 -1.58 4.40 6.87
C HIS A 38 -2.22 4.44 8.27
N PRO A 39 -3.19 5.34 8.53
CA PRO A 39 -3.85 5.43 9.84
C PRO A 39 -4.40 4.11 10.36
N TRP A 40 -4.94 3.26 9.47
CA TRP A 40 -5.39 1.92 9.85
C TRP A 40 -4.26 1.09 10.44
N ALA A 41 -3.08 1.09 9.79
CA ALA A 41 -1.93 0.33 10.27
C ALA A 41 -1.43 0.87 11.62
N GLN A 42 -1.40 2.19 11.79
CA GLN A 42 -1.03 2.81 13.06
C GLN A 42 -1.98 2.39 14.19
N HIS A 43 -3.28 2.38 13.91
CA HIS A 43 -4.30 1.99 14.87
C HIS A 43 -4.14 0.51 15.26
N GLU A 44 -4.00 -0.36 14.27
CA GLU A 44 -3.88 -1.81 14.52
C GLU A 44 -2.58 -2.16 15.24
N LEU A 45 -1.49 -1.49 14.94
CA LEU A 45 -0.21 -1.69 15.63
C LEU A 45 -0.27 -1.28 17.11
N SER A 46 -1.21 -0.40 17.49
CA SER A 46 -1.40 -0.01 18.88
C SER A 46 -1.86 -1.18 19.77
N PHE A 47 -2.39 -2.24 19.18
CA PHE A 47 -2.80 -3.46 19.86
C PHE A 47 -1.70 -4.54 19.87
N GLY A 48 -0.53 -4.24 19.30
CA GLY A 48 0.60 -5.15 19.24
C GLY A 48 0.90 -5.66 17.84
N GLU A 49 2.17 -5.94 17.57
CA GLU A 49 2.63 -6.41 16.26
C GLU A 49 2.04 -7.78 15.89
N ASP A 50 1.92 -8.68 16.85
CA ASP A 50 1.40 -10.02 16.59
C ASP A 50 -0.03 -9.98 16.09
N ALA A 51 -0.87 -9.17 16.71
CA ALA A 51 -2.26 -8.99 16.30
C ALA A 51 -2.35 -8.35 14.91
N TYR A 52 -1.49 -7.36 14.63
CA TYR A 52 -1.41 -6.68 13.35
C TYR A 52 -1.06 -7.66 12.22
N TRP A 53 0.04 -8.41 12.37
CA TRP A 53 0.50 -9.33 11.33
C TRP A 53 -0.41 -10.55 11.16
N ARG A 54 -1.16 -10.91 12.20
CA ARG A 54 -2.15 -12.00 12.11
C ARG A 54 -3.24 -11.67 11.09
N GLN A 55 -3.64 -10.40 10.98
CA GLN A 55 -4.65 -9.99 10.02
C GLN A 55 -4.22 -10.23 8.56
N LEU A 56 -2.93 -10.15 8.28
CA LEU A 56 -2.40 -10.50 6.96
C LEU A 56 -2.63 -11.98 6.68
N SER A 57 -2.35 -12.85 7.65
CA SER A 57 -2.54 -14.31 7.52
C SER A 57 -4.01 -14.69 7.38
N GLU A 58 -4.89 -14.00 8.08
CA GLU A 58 -6.33 -14.23 8.01
C GLU A 58 -6.90 -13.88 6.63
N GLY A 59 -6.35 -12.87 5.97
CA GLY A 59 -6.72 -12.51 4.61
C GLY A 59 -8.15 -12.05 4.40
N GLU A 60 -8.81 -11.59 5.45
CA GLU A 60 -10.23 -11.22 5.40
C GLU A 60 -10.48 -9.75 5.10
N ASP A 61 -9.47 -8.90 5.28
CA ASP A 61 -9.62 -7.46 5.13
C ASP A 61 -8.46 -6.85 4.35
N VAL A 62 -8.64 -5.60 3.91
CA VAL A 62 -7.56 -4.80 3.33
C VAL A 62 -6.44 -4.70 4.37
N PHE A 63 -5.21 -4.98 3.94
CA PHE A 63 -4.06 -4.88 4.81
C PHE A 63 -3.18 -3.70 4.39
N CYS A 64 -2.78 -2.88 5.33
CA CYS A 64 -1.93 -1.72 5.08
C CYS A 64 -0.60 -1.89 5.82
N ALA A 65 0.51 -1.68 5.13
CA ALA A 65 1.86 -1.83 5.68
C ALA A 65 2.81 -0.77 5.14
N ALA A 66 3.94 -0.58 5.82
CA ALA A 66 5.02 0.23 5.28
C ALA A 66 5.69 -0.51 4.12
N ALA A 67 6.10 0.23 3.10
CA ALA A 67 6.83 -0.36 1.97
C ALA A 67 8.12 -1.04 2.43
N SER A 68 8.76 -0.52 3.49
CA SER A 68 9.96 -1.14 4.07
C SER A 68 9.71 -2.52 4.69
N ALA A 69 8.45 -2.85 4.98
CA ALA A 69 8.05 -4.15 5.54
C ALA A 69 7.50 -5.11 4.47
N VAL A 70 7.60 -4.75 3.19
CA VAL A 70 7.01 -5.51 2.08
C VAL A 70 7.45 -6.98 2.06
N ALA A 71 8.67 -7.28 2.48
CA ALA A 71 9.19 -8.65 2.52
C ALA A 71 8.39 -9.55 3.47
N ARG A 72 7.73 -8.98 4.48
CA ARG A 72 6.88 -9.72 5.43
C ARG A 72 5.46 -9.91 4.91
N THR A 73 5.08 -9.20 3.85
CA THR A 73 3.72 -9.29 3.30
C THR A 73 3.59 -10.47 2.35
N ALA A 74 2.36 -10.96 2.19
CA ALA A 74 2.05 -12.00 1.21
C ALA A 74 1.58 -11.34 -0.10
N ARG A 75 1.68 -12.08 -1.21
CA ARG A 75 1.12 -11.65 -2.48
C ARG A 75 -0.40 -11.54 -2.36
N ARG A 76 -0.93 -10.48 -2.96
CA ARG A 76 -2.38 -10.30 -3.12
C ARG A 76 -2.67 -9.90 -4.56
N PRO A 77 -3.87 -10.16 -5.09
CA PRO A 77 -4.21 -9.80 -6.47
C PRO A 77 -3.96 -8.34 -6.80
N ILE A 78 -4.30 -7.44 -5.88
CA ILE A 78 -4.15 -5.99 -6.08
C ILE A 78 -3.28 -5.41 -4.99
N VAL A 79 -2.23 -4.68 -5.41
CA VAL A 79 -1.38 -3.90 -4.51
C VAL A 79 -1.46 -2.44 -4.90
N LEU A 80 -1.73 -1.58 -3.91
CA LEU A 80 -1.64 -0.13 -4.07
C LEU A 80 -0.39 0.37 -3.38
N LEU A 81 0.42 1.15 -4.07
CA LEU A 81 1.58 1.82 -3.50
C LEU A 81 1.28 3.32 -3.40
N ALA A 82 1.13 3.81 -2.18
CA ALA A 82 0.96 5.23 -1.92
C ALA A 82 2.34 5.85 -1.66
N VAL A 83 2.81 6.66 -2.60
CA VAL A 83 4.09 7.37 -2.47
C VAL A 83 3.82 8.67 -1.73
N ASN A 84 3.74 8.57 -0.41
CA ASN A 84 3.34 9.67 0.49
C ASN A 84 4.52 10.26 1.27
N GLY A 85 5.75 9.94 0.88
CA GLY A 85 6.96 10.44 1.52
C GLY A 85 8.12 9.49 1.32
N GLY A 86 9.06 9.50 2.27
CA GLY A 86 10.27 8.69 2.19
C GLY A 86 11.34 9.34 1.30
N THR A 87 12.54 8.76 1.31
CA THR A 87 13.63 9.20 0.44
C THR A 87 13.44 8.67 -0.99
N ASP A 88 14.11 9.28 -1.96
CA ASP A 88 14.05 8.80 -3.33
C ASP A 88 14.55 7.35 -3.49
N PRO A 89 15.67 6.93 -2.86
CA PRO A 89 16.09 5.53 -2.89
C PRO A 89 15.05 4.58 -2.29
N GLU A 90 14.39 4.95 -1.19
CA GLU A 90 13.34 4.15 -0.58
C GLU A 90 12.13 4.00 -1.50
N ALA A 91 11.67 5.10 -2.09
CA ALA A 91 10.54 5.09 -3.00
C ALA A 91 10.87 4.29 -4.28
N ALA A 92 12.08 4.44 -4.81
CA ALA A 92 12.52 3.70 -5.99
C ALA A 92 12.58 2.19 -5.72
N ALA A 93 13.03 1.78 -4.54
CA ALA A 93 13.07 0.37 -4.14
C ALA A 93 11.67 -0.20 -3.92
N ALA A 94 10.72 0.63 -3.48
CA ALA A 94 9.34 0.20 -3.22
C ALA A 94 8.60 -0.23 -4.48
N LEU A 95 8.87 0.39 -5.63
CA LEU A 95 8.17 0.10 -6.88
C LEU A 95 8.34 -1.36 -7.32
N PRO A 96 9.57 -1.88 -7.53
CA PRO A 96 9.73 -3.28 -7.93
C PRO A 96 9.27 -4.25 -6.84
N ALA A 97 9.47 -3.92 -5.57
CA ALA A 97 9.05 -4.76 -4.45
C ALA A 97 7.52 -4.88 -4.40
N ALA A 98 6.79 -3.78 -4.59
CA ALA A 98 5.34 -3.80 -4.66
C ALA A 98 4.84 -4.59 -5.87
N LEU A 99 5.47 -4.42 -7.02
CA LEU A 99 5.12 -5.15 -8.22
C LEU A 99 5.28 -6.67 -8.03
N GLU A 100 6.30 -7.09 -7.31
CA GLU A 100 6.53 -8.51 -7.00
C GLU A 100 5.39 -9.11 -6.18
N LYS A 101 4.76 -8.32 -5.30
CA LYS A 101 3.65 -8.77 -4.46
C LYS A 101 2.28 -8.68 -5.15
N ALA A 102 2.19 -7.96 -6.28
CA ALA A 102 0.94 -7.80 -7.00
C ALA A 102 0.70 -8.99 -7.94
N GLY A 103 -0.33 -9.77 -7.66
CA GLY A 103 -0.68 -10.93 -8.48
C GLY A 103 -1.30 -10.55 -9.82
N GLU A 104 -2.12 -9.52 -9.84
CA GLU A 104 -2.84 -9.08 -11.04
C GLU A 104 -2.51 -7.63 -11.42
N GLN A 105 -2.48 -6.72 -10.44
CA GLN A 105 -2.40 -5.30 -10.72
C GLN A 105 -1.67 -4.54 -9.61
N LEU A 106 -0.78 -3.64 -10.02
CA LEU A 106 -0.16 -2.65 -9.14
C LEU A 106 -0.73 -1.27 -9.50
N ILE A 107 -1.27 -0.58 -8.51
CA ILE A 107 -1.75 0.80 -8.66
C ILE A 107 -0.85 1.70 -7.84
N VAL A 108 -0.23 2.68 -8.48
CA VAL A 108 0.67 3.63 -7.81
C VAL A 108 -0.02 4.98 -7.67
N CYS A 109 -0.10 5.47 -6.43
CA CYS A 109 -0.67 6.78 -6.11
C CYS A 109 0.45 7.71 -5.68
N GLY A 110 0.72 8.75 -6.45
CA GLY A 110 1.81 9.67 -6.15
C GLY A 110 1.93 10.81 -7.15
N ASP A 111 2.90 11.71 -6.91
CA ASP A 111 3.21 12.81 -7.80
C ASP A 111 3.79 12.26 -9.12
N PRO A 112 3.15 12.54 -10.27
CA PRO A 112 3.63 12.03 -11.56
C PRO A 112 5.06 12.43 -11.89
N GLU A 113 5.50 13.62 -11.52
CA GLU A 113 6.87 14.07 -11.78
C GLU A 113 7.87 13.30 -10.94
N ARG A 114 7.56 13.07 -9.67
CA ARG A 114 8.41 12.26 -8.78
C ARG A 114 8.48 10.82 -9.27
N LEU A 115 7.36 10.23 -9.62
CA LEU A 115 7.29 8.85 -10.11
C LEU A 115 8.11 8.69 -11.40
N ARG A 116 8.02 9.66 -12.32
CA ARG A 116 8.79 9.65 -13.55
C ARG A 116 10.30 9.71 -13.27
N ALA A 117 10.72 10.50 -12.30
CA ALA A 117 12.13 10.62 -11.90
C ALA A 117 12.67 9.34 -11.24
N LEU A 118 11.81 8.53 -10.63
CA LEU A 118 12.19 7.28 -9.98
C LEU A 118 12.28 6.09 -10.96
N LEU A 119 11.68 6.23 -12.11
CA LEU A 119 11.73 5.23 -13.17
C LEU A 119 12.96 5.49 -14.06
#